data_e1cfbd27b0b1c18e50980271b00b114a
#
_entry.id   e1cfbd27b0b1c18e50980271b00b114a
#
_cell.length_a   1.000
_cell.length_b   1.000
_cell.length_c   1.000
_cell.angle_alpha   90.00
_cell.angle_beta   90.00
_cell.angle_gamma   90.00
#
_symmetry.space_group_name_H-M   'P 1'
#
loop_
_entity.id
_entity.type
_entity.pdbx_description
1 polymer ?
#
loop_
_entity_poly.entity_id
_entity_poly.type
_entity_poly.pdbx_seq_one_letter_code
_entity_poly.pdbx_strand_id
1 'polypeptide(L)'
;MVEELGKVFKGKKTKKLERGVACPTCVSPGNLLMNFSPLSDESKTLKEGELVRIDLGCHINGYVAHAGTTIVVSADPAAKIDGEVADLFKAGWDTLQLAIRTLVFGKKNLDVTAMIKRSAEQFGFEPYEGPFSHKHKHHVLDETAIIMNKTIPDQRHHPFQIHKSLLFGQGLFCS
;
A
#
# COMPACT_ATOMS: atom_id res chain seq x y z
N MET A 1 2.80 12.15 -12.54
CA MET A 1 1.69 12.13 -11.57
C MET A 1 1.04 13.50 -11.40
N VAL A 2 1.70 14.53 -10.87
CA VAL A 2 1.10 15.88 -10.67
C VAL A 2 0.62 16.49 -11.98
N GLU A 3 1.37 16.32 -13.07
CA GLU A 3 0.98 16.75 -14.41
C GLU A 3 -0.29 16.04 -14.92
N GLU A 4 -0.40 14.73 -14.71
CA GLU A 4 -1.60 13.96 -15.09
C GLU A 4 -2.83 14.40 -14.29
N LEU A 5 -2.67 14.67 -12.99
CA LEU A 5 -3.74 15.30 -12.19
C LEU A 5 -4.19 16.64 -12.81
N GLY A 6 -3.23 17.42 -13.32
CA GLY A 6 -3.52 18.68 -14.03
C GLY A 6 -4.37 18.49 -15.28
N LYS A 7 -4.20 17.36 -15.99
CA LYS A 7 -5.00 17.03 -17.19
C LYS A 7 -6.44 16.64 -16.84
N VAL A 8 -6.62 15.87 -15.76
CA VAL A 8 -7.96 15.42 -15.31
C VAL A 8 -8.80 16.58 -14.79
N PHE A 9 -8.19 17.49 -14.04
CA PHE A 9 -8.89 18.62 -13.39
C PHE A 9 -8.72 19.94 -14.16
N LYS A 10 -9.23 20.01 -15.40
CA LYS A 10 -9.11 21.20 -16.28
C LYS A 10 -10.15 22.29 -16.06
N GLY A 11 -11.17 22.08 -15.23
CA GLY A 11 -12.28 23.02 -15.04
C GLY A 11 -11.86 24.35 -14.38
N LYS A 12 -12.49 25.48 -14.75
CA LYS A 12 -12.22 26.81 -14.17
C LYS A 12 -12.33 26.82 -12.65
N LYS A 13 -13.28 26.08 -12.07
CA LYS A 13 -13.50 25.97 -10.61
C LYS A 13 -12.40 25.16 -9.91
N THR A 14 -11.74 24.23 -10.62
CA THR A 14 -10.71 23.34 -10.07
C THR A 14 -9.30 23.89 -10.23
N LYS A 15 -9.10 24.97 -11.01
CA LYS A 15 -7.78 25.61 -11.17
C LYS A 15 -7.19 26.17 -9.88
N LYS A 16 -8.04 26.49 -8.89
CA LYS A 16 -7.62 27.05 -7.59
C LYS A 16 -7.35 25.96 -6.53
N LEU A 17 -7.65 24.68 -6.81
CA LEU A 17 -7.39 23.62 -5.86
C LEU A 17 -5.90 23.30 -5.83
N GLU A 18 -5.36 23.30 -4.64
CA GLU A 18 -4.00 22.81 -4.38
C GLU A 18 -3.89 21.34 -4.80
N ARG A 19 -2.77 21.00 -5.39
CA ARG A 19 -2.47 19.60 -5.78
C ARG A 19 -0.97 19.38 -5.79
N GLY A 20 -0.58 18.17 -5.40
CA GLY A 20 0.83 17.87 -5.29
C GLY A 20 1.10 16.41 -5.00
N VAL A 21 2.35 16.14 -4.71
CA VAL A 21 2.83 14.87 -4.21
C VAL A 21 2.44 14.76 -2.74
N ALA A 22 1.75 13.69 -2.36
CA ALA A 22 1.41 13.41 -0.96
C ALA A 22 2.52 12.60 -0.28
N CYS A 23 3.09 11.63 -1.00
CA CYS A 23 4.27 10.89 -0.58
C CYS A 23 5.21 10.72 -1.78
N PRO A 24 6.53 10.70 -1.55
CA PRO A 24 7.52 10.47 -2.61
C PRO A 24 7.21 9.18 -3.36
N THR A 25 7.47 9.18 -4.67
CA THR A 25 7.43 7.91 -5.42
C THR A 25 8.62 7.07 -5.01
N CYS A 26 8.34 5.89 -4.48
CA CYS A 26 9.34 4.92 -4.06
C CYS A 26 9.38 3.76 -5.04
N VAL A 27 10.58 3.30 -5.37
CA VAL A 27 10.84 2.13 -6.21
C VAL A 27 11.78 1.22 -5.44
N SER A 28 11.22 0.27 -4.72
CA SER A 28 11.93 -0.56 -3.74
C SER A 28 12.23 -1.96 -4.30
N PRO A 29 13.46 -2.23 -4.77
CA PRO A 29 13.84 -3.50 -5.39
C PRO A 29 14.28 -4.55 -4.38
N GLY A 30 14.01 -5.81 -4.68
CA GLY A 30 14.47 -7.00 -3.96
C GLY A 30 14.09 -6.98 -2.48
N ASN A 31 15.08 -7.01 -1.62
CA ASN A 31 14.93 -7.02 -0.16
C ASN A 31 14.64 -5.65 0.47
N LEU A 32 14.58 -4.58 -0.32
CA LEU A 32 14.12 -3.28 0.15
C LEU A 32 12.59 -3.26 0.14
N LEU A 33 12.00 -3.33 1.31
CA LEU A 33 10.58 -3.57 1.42
C LEU A 33 9.72 -2.37 0.99
N MET A 34 10.14 -1.14 1.36
CA MET A 34 9.38 0.09 1.09
C MET A 34 10.27 1.34 1.27
N ASN A 35 9.73 2.49 0.87
CA ASN A 35 10.33 3.82 1.10
C ASN A 35 11.68 4.06 0.43
N PHE A 36 12.06 3.26 -0.58
CA PHE A 36 13.30 3.49 -1.31
C PHE A 36 13.08 4.54 -2.40
N SER A 37 13.53 5.76 -2.13
CA SER A 37 13.49 6.90 -3.04
C SER A 37 14.87 7.59 -3.04
N PRO A 38 15.89 6.94 -3.64
CA PRO A 38 17.27 7.42 -3.60
C PRO A 38 17.44 8.70 -4.42
N LEU A 39 18.47 9.46 -4.05
CA LEU A 39 18.99 10.54 -4.87
C LEU A 39 19.77 9.97 -6.08
N SER A 40 20.08 10.82 -7.06
CA SER A 40 20.68 10.40 -8.32
C SER A 40 22.03 9.68 -8.19
N ASP A 41 22.78 9.96 -7.13
CA ASP A 41 24.08 9.37 -6.82
C ASP A 41 23.99 8.00 -6.11
N GLU A 42 22.81 7.67 -5.57
CA GLU A 42 22.52 6.39 -4.90
C GLU A 42 21.66 5.45 -5.75
N SER A 43 21.59 5.67 -7.05
CA SER A 43 20.74 4.90 -7.94
C SER A 43 21.12 3.42 -7.96
N LYS A 44 20.11 2.55 -8.00
CA LYS A 44 20.27 1.09 -8.11
C LYS A 44 19.70 0.62 -9.45
N THR A 45 20.49 -0.16 -10.17
CA THR A 45 20.02 -0.78 -11.42
C THR A 45 19.14 -1.98 -11.10
N LEU A 46 17.96 -2.00 -11.68
CA LEU A 46 17.03 -3.13 -11.57
C LEU A 46 17.53 -4.30 -12.43
N LYS A 47 17.33 -5.52 -11.94
CA LYS A 47 17.74 -6.76 -12.61
C LYS A 47 16.52 -7.50 -13.12
N GLU A 48 16.69 -8.20 -14.26
CA GLU A 48 15.67 -9.11 -14.77
C GLU A 48 15.28 -10.14 -13.72
N GLY A 49 13.98 -10.37 -13.55
CA GLY A 49 13.41 -11.26 -12.55
C GLY A 49 13.31 -10.68 -11.14
N GLU A 50 13.83 -9.48 -10.88
CA GLU A 50 13.79 -8.86 -9.56
C GLU A 50 12.36 -8.39 -9.23
N LEU A 51 11.91 -8.64 -8.00
CA LEU A 51 10.68 -8.07 -7.47
C LEU A 51 10.90 -6.60 -7.12
N VAL A 52 10.01 -5.74 -7.58
CA VAL A 52 10.07 -4.30 -7.31
C VAL A 52 8.73 -3.83 -6.80
N ARG A 53 8.73 -3.19 -5.66
CA ARG A 53 7.55 -2.51 -5.09
C ARG A 53 7.59 -1.05 -5.46
N ILE A 54 6.48 -0.57 -5.98
CA ILE A 54 6.31 0.81 -6.41
C ILE A 54 5.19 1.42 -5.59
N ASP A 55 5.48 2.51 -4.89
CA ASP A 55 4.54 3.27 -4.09
C ASP A 55 4.54 4.73 -4.54
N LEU A 56 3.37 5.30 -4.64
CA LEU A 56 3.20 6.71 -4.99
C LEU A 56 1.93 7.28 -4.36
N GLY A 57 1.96 8.56 -4.06
CA GLY A 57 0.81 9.25 -3.50
C GLY A 57 0.70 10.67 -4.01
N CYS A 58 -0.53 11.09 -4.23
CA CYS A 58 -0.85 12.46 -4.61
C CYS A 58 -1.97 13.01 -3.73
N HIS A 59 -2.13 14.31 -3.73
CA HIS A 59 -3.26 14.94 -3.05
C HIS A 59 -3.92 16.01 -3.91
N ILE A 60 -5.18 16.23 -3.64
CA ILE A 60 -5.94 17.37 -4.15
C ILE A 60 -6.54 18.05 -2.92
N ASN A 61 -6.16 19.31 -2.71
CA ASN A 61 -6.61 20.09 -1.56
C ASN A 61 -6.50 19.34 -0.23
N GLY A 62 -5.37 18.64 -0.01
CA GLY A 62 -5.11 17.86 1.20
C GLY A 62 -5.81 16.49 1.29
N TYR A 63 -6.66 16.14 0.34
CA TYR A 63 -7.21 14.79 0.26
C TYR A 63 -6.25 13.89 -0.51
N VAL A 64 -5.76 12.88 0.17
CA VAL A 64 -4.72 11.96 -0.33
C VAL A 64 -5.32 10.81 -1.10
N ALA A 65 -4.68 10.47 -2.22
CA ALA A 65 -4.80 9.18 -2.88
C ALA A 65 -3.43 8.52 -2.94
N HIS A 66 -3.34 7.32 -2.41
CA HIS A 66 -2.12 6.51 -2.37
C HIS A 66 -2.34 5.23 -3.17
N ALA A 67 -1.35 4.83 -3.95
CA ALA A 67 -1.38 3.58 -4.70
C ALA A 67 -0.02 2.90 -4.62
N GLY A 68 -0.04 1.59 -4.48
CA GLY A 68 1.13 0.74 -4.49
C GLY A 68 0.91 -0.50 -5.35
N THR A 69 1.96 -1.01 -5.93
CA THR A 69 1.96 -2.26 -6.67
C THR A 69 3.32 -2.93 -6.59
N THR A 70 3.34 -4.24 -6.81
CA THR A 70 4.58 -5.01 -6.98
C THR A 70 4.62 -5.54 -8.40
N ILE A 71 5.78 -5.47 -9.01
CA ILE A 71 6.03 -6.01 -10.36
C ILE A 71 7.26 -6.93 -10.33
N VAL A 72 7.34 -7.80 -11.31
CA VAL A 72 8.58 -8.50 -11.66
C VAL A 72 9.23 -7.72 -12.81
N VAL A 73 10.52 -7.40 -12.66
CA VAL A 73 11.27 -6.75 -13.74
C VAL A 73 11.41 -7.72 -14.90
N SER A 74 10.89 -7.38 -16.06
CA SER A 74 11.03 -8.18 -17.28
C SER A 74 11.14 -7.31 -18.51
N ALA A 75 11.96 -7.76 -19.47
CA ALA A 75 12.04 -7.16 -20.79
C ALA A 75 10.75 -7.38 -21.59
N ASP A 76 10.01 -8.46 -21.32
CA ASP A 76 8.69 -8.72 -21.89
C ASP A 76 7.58 -8.42 -20.87
N PRO A 77 6.81 -7.33 -21.04
CA PRO A 77 5.71 -7.00 -20.13
C PRO A 77 4.58 -8.05 -20.11
N ALA A 78 4.51 -8.91 -21.11
CA ALA A 78 3.52 -9.99 -21.21
C ALA A 78 4.04 -11.33 -20.67
N ALA A 79 5.28 -11.38 -20.18
CA ALA A 79 5.85 -12.59 -19.59
C ALA A 79 4.97 -13.12 -18.47
N LYS A 80 4.68 -14.40 -18.50
CA LYS A 80 3.92 -15.06 -17.43
C LYS A 80 4.78 -15.17 -16.18
N ILE A 81 4.19 -14.82 -15.07
CA ILE A 81 4.76 -15.07 -13.74
C ILE A 81 4.23 -16.44 -13.29
N ASP A 82 5.12 -17.32 -12.86
CA ASP A 82 4.77 -18.65 -12.37
C ASP A 82 5.51 -18.99 -11.06
N GLY A 83 5.27 -20.21 -10.55
CA GLY A 83 5.88 -20.70 -9.33
C GLY A 83 5.53 -19.88 -8.10
N GLU A 84 6.44 -19.88 -7.12
CA GLU A 84 6.26 -19.25 -5.80
C GLU A 84 5.96 -17.74 -5.91
N VAL A 85 6.51 -17.06 -6.90
CA VAL A 85 6.24 -15.63 -7.13
C VAL A 85 4.79 -15.40 -7.54
N ALA A 86 4.24 -16.26 -8.40
CA ALA A 86 2.82 -16.17 -8.77
C ALA A 86 1.91 -16.44 -7.59
N ASP A 87 2.26 -17.41 -6.73
CA ASP A 87 1.52 -17.74 -5.51
C ASP A 87 1.56 -16.57 -4.53
N LEU A 88 2.70 -15.91 -4.38
CA LEU A 88 2.86 -14.71 -3.55
C LEU A 88 1.96 -13.55 -4.04
N PHE A 89 1.94 -13.29 -5.36
CA PHE A 89 1.06 -12.28 -5.93
C PHE A 89 -0.42 -12.60 -5.70
N LYS A 90 -0.80 -13.87 -5.89
CA LYS A 90 -2.17 -14.32 -5.64
C LYS A 90 -2.53 -14.20 -4.17
N ALA A 91 -1.67 -14.64 -3.27
CA ALA A 91 -1.86 -14.51 -1.83
C ALA A 91 -2.06 -13.06 -1.40
N GLY A 92 -1.19 -12.16 -1.88
CA GLY A 92 -1.29 -10.72 -1.62
C GLY A 92 -2.60 -10.12 -2.10
N TRP A 93 -3.00 -10.44 -3.34
CA TRP A 93 -4.24 -9.96 -3.92
C TRP A 93 -5.48 -10.47 -3.17
N ASP A 94 -5.57 -11.77 -2.94
CA ASP A 94 -6.72 -12.39 -2.27
C ASP A 94 -6.84 -11.88 -0.82
N THR A 95 -5.70 -11.75 -0.12
CA THR A 95 -5.66 -11.20 1.25
C THR A 95 -6.12 -9.75 1.27
N LEU A 96 -5.68 -8.93 0.31
CA LEU A 96 -6.14 -7.54 0.17
C LEU A 96 -7.66 -7.47 -0.05
N GLN A 97 -8.19 -8.29 -0.96
CA GLN A 97 -9.63 -8.33 -1.25
C GLN A 97 -10.44 -8.76 -0.02
N LEU A 98 -9.94 -9.70 0.77
CA LEU A 98 -10.56 -10.13 2.02
C LEU A 98 -10.49 -9.03 3.09
N ALA A 99 -9.33 -8.34 3.21
CA ALA A 99 -9.17 -7.23 4.13
C ALA A 99 -10.19 -6.12 3.85
N ILE A 100 -10.32 -5.71 2.58
CA ILE A 100 -11.29 -4.70 2.15
C ILE A 100 -12.72 -5.11 2.52
N ARG A 101 -13.09 -6.39 2.31
CA ARG A 101 -14.43 -6.90 2.66
C ARG A 101 -14.66 -7.02 4.15
N THR A 102 -13.59 -7.16 4.95
CA THR A 102 -13.67 -7.21 6.41
C THR A 102 -13.77 -5.82 7.03
N LEU A 103 -13.39 -4.77 6.28
CA LEU A 103 -13.50 -3.37 6.69
C LEU A 103 -14.95 -2.88 6.71
N VAL A 104 -15.76 -3.47 7.57
CA VAL A 104 -17.16 -3.10 7.75
C VAL A 104 -17.38 -2.38 9.07
N PHE A 105 -18.44 -1.55 9.10
CA PHE A 105 -18.81 -0.78 10.30
C PHE A 105 -18.98 -1.68 11.52
N GLY A 106 -18.42 -1.26 12.66
CA GLY A 106 -18.51 -1.96 13.94
C GLY A 106 -17.48 -3.07 14.15
N LYS A 107 -16.73 -3.49 13.13
CA LYS A 107 -15.61 -4.40 13.30
C LYS A 107 -14.42 -3.68 13.95
N LYS A 108 -13.58 -4.43 14.64
CA LYS A 108 -12.33 -3.92 15.20
C LYS A 108 -11.21 -4.05 14.17
N ASN A 109 -10.22 -3.15 14.24
CA ASN A 109 -9.00 -3.24 13.44
C ASN A 109 -8.29 -4.59 13.63
N LEU A 110 -8.29 -5.13 14.85
CA LEU A 110 -7.70 -6.43 15.17
C LEU A 110 -8.39 -7.61 14.47
N ASP A 111 -9.70 -7.51 14.19
CA ASP A 111 -10.42 -8.53 13.42
C ASP A 111 -9.89 -8.60 11.98
N VAL A 112 -9.53 -7.44 11.40
CA VAL A 112 -8.93 -7.35 10.06
C VAL A 112 -7.52 -7.93 10.09
N THR A 113 -6.69 -7.58 11.09
CA THR A 113 -5.35 -8.15 11.28
C THR A 113 -5.39 -9.68 11.38
N ALA A 114 -6.32 -10.22 12.19
CA ALA A 114 -6.48 -11.67 12.34
C ALA A 114 -6.92 -12.34 11.02
N MET A 115 -7.73 -11.67 10.21
CA MET A 115 -8.13 -12.18 8.89
C MET A 115 -6.94 -12.15 7.91
N ILE A 116 -6.14 -11.07 7.88
CA ILE A 116 -4.93 -10.98 7.06
C ILE A 116 -4.00 -12.15 7.36
N LYS A 117 -3.71 -12.40 8.63
CA LYS A 117 -2.87 -13.51 9.06
C LYS A 117 -3.39 -14.85 8.54
N ARG A 118 -4.67 -15.16 8.82
CA ARG A 118 -5.27 -16.43 8.38
C ARG A 118 -5.24 -16.61 6.86
N SER A 119 -5.48 -15.52 6.11
CA SER A 119 -5.46 -15.57 4.65
C SER A 119 -4.07 -15.88 4.12
N ALA A 120 -3.02 -15.21 4.62
CA ALA A 120 -1.65 -15.46 4.20
C ALA A 120 -1.20 -16.89 4.54
N GLU A 121 -1.52 -17.38 5.74
CA GLU A 121 -1.22 -18.75 6.18
C GLU A 121 -1.84 -19.82 5.28
N GLN A 122 -2.99 -19.58 4.65
CA GLN A 122 -3.61 -20.52 3.69
C GLN A 122 -2.74 -20.75 2.44
N PHE A 123 -1.93 -19.76 2.09
CA PHE A 123 -0.98 -19.84 0.97
C PHE A 123 0.44 -20.23 1.40
N GLY A 124 0.65 -20.51 2.69
CA GLY A 124 1.98 -20.82 3.24
C GLY A 124 2.88 -19.61 3.45
N PHE A 125 2.33 -18.38 3.40
CA PHE A 125 3.07 -17.14 3.62
C PHE A 125 2.78 -16.53 4.99
N GLU A 126 3.71 -15.74 5.48
CA GLU A 126 3.55 -14.98 6.71
C GLU A 126 3.46 -13.48 6.39
N PRO A 127 2.48 -12.74 6.98
CA PRO A 127 2.41 -11.31 6.81
C PRO A 127 3.64 -10.63 7.41
N TYR A 128 4.16 -9.62 6.69
CA TYR A 128 5.30 -8.86 7.14
C TYR A 128 4.93 -7.89 8.29
N GLU A 129 5.82 -7.73 9.25
CA GLU A 129 5.73 -6.74 10.31
C GLU A 129 6.12 -5.36 9.78
N GLY A 130 5.41 -4.31 10.16
CA GLY A 130 5.84 -2.94 9.91
C GLY A 130 4.99 -2.13 8.95
N PRO A 131 4.65 -2.55 7.73
CA PRO A 131 3.71 -1.82 6.92
C PRO A 131 2.32 -1.82 7.56
N PHE A 132 1.76 -0.63 7.73
CA PHE A 132 0.41 -0.46 8.30
C PHE A 132 -0.51 0.19 7.29
N SER A 133 -1.79 -0.17 7.32
CA SER A 133 -2.82 0.63 6.68
C SER A 133 -3.24 1.73 7.64
N HIS A 134 -3.12 2.98 7.20
CA HIS A 134 -3.42 4.16 8.00
C HIS A 134 -4.76 4.76 7.62
N LYS A 135 -5.46 5.31 8.59
CA LYS A 135 -6.55 6.23 8.31
C LYS A 135 -5.97 7.55 7.81
N HIS A 136 -6.50 8.03 6.69
CA HIS A 136 -6.20 9.37 6.19
C HIS A 136 -7.25 10.37 6.65
N LYS A 137 -6.80 11.58 6.98
CA LYS A 137 -7.64 12.76 7.18
C LYS A 137 -7.22 13.86 6.22
N HIS A 138 -8.05 14.88 6.11
CA HIS A 138 -7.71 16.09 5.38
C HIS A 138 -6.40 16.68 5.89
N HIS A 139 -5.41 16.83 5.02
CA HIS A 139 -4.03 17.25 5.32
C HIS A 139 -3.25 16.37 6.31
N VAL A 140 -3.70 15.14 6.61
CA VAL A 140 -2.99 14.21 7.51
C VAL A 140 -2.82 12.87 6.83
N LEU A 141 -1.57 12.45 6.60
CA LEU A 141 -1.21 11.17 6.01
C LEU A 141 -1.27 10.03 7.03
N ASP A 142 -0.67 10.26 8.19
CA ASP A 142 -0.45 9.25 9.23
C ASP A 142 -1.31 9.56 10.46
N GLU A 143 -2.45 8.92 10.57
CA GLU A 143 -3.23 8.94 11.81
C GLU A 143 -2.91 7.71 12.67
N THR A 144 -3.16 7.84 13.97
CA THR A 144 -2.97 6.75 14.96
C THR A 144 -3.91 5.56 14.77
N ALA A 145 -4.97 5.71 13.99
CA ALA A 145 -5.86 4.62 13.62
C ALA A 145 -5.21 3.77 12.51
N ILE A 146 -4.59 2.67 12.91
CA ILE A 146 -3.85 1.77 12.03
C ILE A 146 -4.44 0.36 12.02
N ILE A 147 -4.28 -0.33 10.89
CA ILE A 147 -4.48 -1.77 10.79
C ILE A 147 -3.11 -2.38 10.48
N MET A 148 -2.68 -3.31 11.32
CA MET A 148 -1.42 -4.01 11.14
C MET A 148 -1.61 -5.26 10.32
N ASN A 149 -0.58 -5.66 9.58
CA ASN A 149 -0.57 -6.94 8.86
C ASN A 149 -0.38 -8.11 9.83
N LYS A 150 0.40 -7.90 10.90
CA LYS A 150 0.72 -8.88 11.92
C LYS A 150 0.67 -8.25 13.31
N THR A 151 0.18 -8.99 14.30
CA THR A 151 0.19 -8.57 15.69
C THR A 151 1.60 -8.71 16.26
N ILE A 152 2.15 -7.62 16.81
CA ILE A 152 3.46 -7.59 17.45
C ILE A 152 3.24 -7.64 18.98
N PRO A 153 3.80 -8.64 19.70
CA PRO A 153 3.48 -8.87 21.11
C PRO A 153 3.72 -7.67 22.04
N ASP A 154 4.78 -6.89 21.79
CA ASP A 154 5.20 -5.78 22.67
C ASP A 154 4.67 -4.41 22.26
N GLN A 155 3.94 -4.31 21.16
CA GLN A 155 3.33 -3.05 20.76
C GLN A 155 1.94 -2.90 21.35
N ARG A 156 1.69 -1.75 21.99
CA ARG A 156 0.36 -1.39 22.49
C ARG A 156 -0.57 -1.17 21.30
N HIS A 157 -1.36 -2.20 21.00
CA HIS A 157 -2.40 -2.11 20.00
C HIS A 157 -3.60 -1.38 20.61
N HIS A 158 -3.88 -0.18 20.14
CA HIS A 158 -5.12 0.50 20.49
C HIS A 158 -6.26 -0.07 19.63
N PRO A 159 -7.13 -0.94 20.19
CA PRO A 159 -8.28 -1.42 19.44
C PRO A 159 -9.21 -0.24 19.17
N PHE A 160 -9.64 -0.09 17.93
CA PHE A 160 -10.66 0.89 17.56
C PHE A 160 -11.72 0.23 16.68
N GLN A 161 -12.92 0.78 16.70
CA GLN A 161 -13.99 0.35 15.79
C GLN A 161 -13.92 1.10 14.47
N ILE A 162 -14.18 0.37 13.39
CA ILE A 162 -14.23 0.94 12.04
C ILE A 162 -15.51 1.74 11.90
N HIS A 163 -15.38 3.02 11.55
CA HIS A 163 -16.47 3.94 11.32
C HIS A 163 -16.61 4.25 9.81
N LYS A 164 -17.81 4.66 9.36
CA LYS A 164 -18.14 4.93 7.95
C LYS A 164 -17.23 5.94 7.22
N SER A 165 -16.50 6.75 7.94
CA SER A 165 -15.63 7.80 7.38
C SER A 165 -14.17 7.40 7.22
N LEU A 166 -13.85 6.11 7.28
CA LEU A 166 -12.47 5.64 7.24
C LEU A 166 -12.04 5.38 5.79
N LEU A 167 -11.08 6.17 5.33
CA LEU A 167 -10.27 5.89 4.14
C LEU A 167 -8.93 5.32 4.61
N PHE A 168 -8.57 4.14 4.14
CA PHE A 168 -7.29 3.53 4.45
C PHE A 168 -6.37 3.59 3.23
N GLY A 169 -5.14 4.07 3.42
CA GLY A 169 -4.04 3.84 2.50
C GLY A 169 -3.51 2.42 2.65
N GLN A 170 -3.03 1.85 1.57
CA GLN A 170 -2.63 0.44 1.52
C GLN A 170 -1.21 0.20 2.02
N GLY A 171 -1.05 -0.87 2.78
CA GLY A 171 0.23 -1.45 3.16
C GLY A 171 0.12 -2.96 3.37
N LEU A 172 -0.47 -3.72 2.41
CA LEU A 172 -0.55 -5.17 2.51
C LEU A 172 0.63 -5.80 1.78
N PHE A 173 1.52 -6.42 2.55
CA PHE A 173 2.67 -7.15 2.04
C PHE A 173 2.71 -8.54 2.69
N CYS A 174 2.92 -9.57 1.87
CA CYS A 174 3.25 -10.91 2.30
C CYS A 174 4.69 -11.25 1.86
N SER A 175 5.42 -11.96 2.67
CA SER A 175 6.73 -12.55 2.37
C SER A 175 6.66 -14.06 2.38
#